data_d37234585143a3e5901dd7e5f76f6e50
#
_entry.id   d37234585143a3e5901dd7e5f76f6e50
#
_cell.length_a   1.000
_cell.length_b   1.000
_cell.length_c   1.000
_cell.angle_alpha   90.00
_cell.angle_beta   90.00
_cell.angle_gamma   90.00
#
_symmetry.space_group_name_H-M   'P 1'
#
loop_
_entity.id
_entity.type
_entity.pdbx_description
1 polymer ?
#
loop_
_entity_poly.entity_id
_entity_poly.type
_entity_poly.pdbx_seq_one_letter_code
_entity_poly.pdbx_strand_id
1 'polypeptide(L)'
;SILSAAGLWKEGANPGELFKAKITAVGLDLEDYKPEAGELTEAKFDMAKSLRIPDLNRMIPQADDVAGLKKMEKYSIVYQIKDNDDKLATLVLPIRGRGLWSTLYGFIALDVKDIAEGPEHVTVAGLTYYKHGETPGLGGEVDNKLWKAKWPGKLVFDENWAVKAEVSKTATTDYQVDALSGATLTSNGVSNMLQFWLGQNGFGPYLKNLAGTPKVKEPQTASLSESPTK
;
A
#
# COMPACT_ATOMS: atom_id res chain seq x y z
N SER A 1 3.88 -1.25 -14.58
CA SER A 1 3.07 -1.54 -13.39
C SER A 1 3.15 -0.45 -12.33
N ILE A 2 4.34 0.07 -11.97
CA ILE A 2 4.48 1.19 -11.01
C ILE A 2 3.74 2.43 -11.51
N LEU A 3 4.00 2.85 -12.75
CA LEU A 3 3.30 3.97 -13.39
C LEU A 3 1.78 3.77 -13.44
N SER A 4 1.32 2.52 -13.66
CA SER A 4 -0.11 2.19 -13.67
C SER A 4 -0.71 2.30 -12.28
N ALA A 5 -0.03 1.80 -11.24
CA ALA A 5 -0.47 1.94 -9.85
C ALA A 5 -0.57 3.41 -9.43
N ALA A 6 0.40 4.22 -9.83
CA ALA A 6 0.44 5.65 -9.54
C ALA A 6 -0.52 6.50 -10.38
N GLY A 7 -1.26 5.91 -11.34
CA GLY A 7 -2.11 6.68 -12.25
C GLY A 7 -1.36 7.57 -13.24
N LEU A 8 -0.04 7.35 -13.38
CA LEU A 8 0.82 8.16 -14.25
C LEU A 8 0.96 7.59 -15.67
N TRP A 9 0.46 6.39 -15.91
CA TRP A 9 0.53 5.78 -17.23
C TRP A 9 -0.35 6.53 -18.22
N LYS A 10 0.26 6.92 -19.34
CA LYS A 10 -0.44 7.52 -20.50
C LYS A 10 -0.09 6.75 -21.75
N GLU A 11 -1.09 6.46 -22.56
CA GLU A 11 -0.89 5.83 -23.88
C GLU A 11 -0.02 6.73 -24.77
N GLY A 12 0.97 6.14 -25.43
CA GLY A 12 1.92 6.87 -26.29
C GLY A 12 3.09 7.56 -25.57
N ALA A 13 3.11 7.59 -24.24
CA ALA A 13 4.24 8.13 -23.50
C ALA A 13 5.38 7.09 -23.35
N ASN A 14 6.63 7.58 -23.32
CA ASN A 14 7.78 6.73 -23.01
C ASN A 14 7.80 6.38 -21.51
N PRO A 15 7.61 5.09 -21.12
CA PRO A 15 7.54 4.71 -19.71
C PRO A 15 8.82 5.03 -18.94
N GLY A 16 9.97 4.86 -19.57
CA GLY A 16 11.28 5.09 -18.93
C GLY A 16 11.53 6.57 -18.62
N GLU A 17 11.12 7.46 -19.52
CA GLU A 17 11.24 8.91 -19.31
C GLU A 17 10.27 9.41 -18.23
N LEU A 18 9.01 8.95 -18.26
CA LEU A 18 8.03 9.25 -17.23
C LEU A 18 8.48 8.79 -15.85
N PHE A 19 9.03 7.58 -15.78
CA PHE A 19 9.55 7.03 -14.55
C PHE A 19 10.67 7.91 -13.98
N LYS A 20 11.70 8.18 -14.79
CA LYS A 20 12.85 9.00 -14.37
C LYS A 20 12.46 10.43 -13.97
N ALA A 21 11.47 11.01 -14.65
CA ALA A 21 11.06 12.40 -14.42
C ALA A 21 10.19 12.58 -13.16
N LYS A 22 9.46 11.55 -12.73
CA LYS A 22 8.42 11.68 -11.71
C LYS A 22 8.61 10.79 -10.48
N ILE A 23 9.42 9.74 -10.56
CA ILE A 23 9.52 8.70 -9.54
C ILE A 23 10.93 8.63 -8.99
N THR A 24 11.03 8.67 -7.66
CA THR A 24 12.28 8.40 -6.93
C THR A 24 12.17 7.03 -6.27
N ALA A 25 13.08 6.11 -6.63
CA ALA A 25 13.21 4.82 -5.96
C ALA A 25 14.05 4.97 -4.70
N VAL A 26 13.54 4.48 -3.58
CA VAL A 26 14.20 4.54 -2.26
C VAL A 26 14.32 3.13 -1.72
N GLY A 27 15.56 2.69 -1.44
CA GLY A 27 15.82 1.46 -0.68
C GLY A 27 15.40 1.64 0.77
N LEU A 28 14.65 0.69 1.30
CA LEU A 28 14.13 0.71 2.66
C LEU A 28 14.53 -0.56 3.40
N ASP A 29 15.13 -0.42 4.58
CA ASP A 29 15.26 -1.51 5.53
C ASP A 29 13.90 -1.77 6.20
N LEU A 30 13.42 -3.00 6.17
CA LEU A 30 12.12 -3.39 6.74
C LEU A 30 12.23 -3.85 8.22
N GLU A 31 13.38 -3.70 8.85
CA GLU A 31 13.58 -3.93 10.29
C GLU A 31 13.49 -2.62 11.07
N ASP A 32 14.20 -1.57 10.64
CA ASP A 32 14.23 -0.28 11.31
C ASP A 32 13.48 0.84 10.55
N TYR A 33 12.99 0.51 9.35
CA TYR A 33 12.20 1.40 8.48
C TYR A 33 12.90 2.70 8.09
N LYS A 34 14.23 2.63 8.00
CA LYS A 34 15.06 3.73 7.51
C LYS A 34 15.45 3.53 6.06
N PRO A 35 15.64 4.64 5.34
CA PRO A 35 16.25 4.57 4.03
C PRO A 35 17.64 3.94 4.11
N GLU A 36 17.88 2.91 3.32
CA GLU A 36 19.21 2.33 3.17
C GLU A 36 20.12 3.28 2.43
N ALA A 37 21.26 3.60 3.02
CA ALA A 37 22.22 4.53 2.45
C ALA A 37 23.02 3.86 1.33
N GLY A 38 22.69 4.20 0.09
CA GLY A 38 23.66 4.22 -1.01
C GLY A 38 23.84 2.97 -1.87
N GLU A 39 23.49 1.75 -1.46
CA GLU A 39 23.76 0.55 -2.26
C GLU A 39 22.53 -0.19 -2.75
N LEU A 40 21.39 -0.03 -2.10
CA LEU A 40 20.15 -0.68 -2.50
C LEU A 40 19.48 0.14 -3.60
N THR A 41 19.84 -0.14 -4.84
CA THR A 41 19.21 0.45 -6.01
C THR A 41 18.27 -0.54 -6.67
N GLU A 42 17.29 -0.03 -7.42
CA GLU A 42 16.35 -0.86 -8.21
C GLU A 42 17.11 -1.86 -9.13
N ALA A 43 18.26 -1.47 -9.67
CA ALA A 43 19.09 -2.33 -10.52
C ALA A 43 19.78 -3.47 -9.75
N LYS A 44 20.02 -3.31 -8.45
CA LYS A 44 20.72 -4.28 -7.59
C LYS A 44 19.75 -5.12 -6.75
N PHE A 45 18.52 -4.66 -6.56
CA PHE A 45 17.53 -5.36 -5.74
C PHE A 45 16.85 -6.48 -6.52
N ASP A 46 16.91 -7.69 -5.99
CA ASP A 46 16.19 -8.86 -6.49
C ASP A 46 15.49 -9.55 -5.30
N MET A 47 14.18 -9.35 -5.20
CA MET A 47 13.34 -9.93 -4.15
C MET A 47 13.42 -11.47 -4.17
N ALA A 48 13.39 -12.09 -5.34
CA ALA A 48 13.41 -13.55 -5.44
C ALA A 48 14.76 -14.12 -4.97
N LYS A 49 15.85 -13.42 -5.23
CA LYS A 49 17.18 -13.74 -4.72
C LYS A 49 17.24 -13.52 -3.20
N SER A 50 16.73 -12.39 -2.71
CA SER A 50 16.70 -12.08 -1.28
C SER A 50 15.97 -13.15 -0.47
N LEU A 51 14.85 -13.66 -0.96
CA LEU A 51 14.08 -14.72 -0.29
C LEU A 51 14.80 -16.08 -0.22
N ARG A 52 15.88 -16.28 -1.00
CA ARG A 52 16.70 -17.51 -0.98
C ARG A 52 17.93 -17.41 -0.07
N ILE A 53 18.42 -16.21 0.17
CA ILE A 53 19.63 -15.95 0.96
C ILE A 53 19.19 -15.68 2.41
N PRO A 54 19.58 -16.53 3.40
CA PRO A 54 19.10 -16.40 4.78
C PRO A 54 19.34 -15.02 5.41
N ASP A 55 20.48 -14.39 5.15
CA ASP A 55 20.84 -13.09 5.71
C ASP A 55 20.04 -11.91 5.12
N LEU A 56 19.36 -12.14 3.98
CA LEU A 56 18.56 -11.14 3.27
C LEU A 56 17.05 -11.32 3.45
N ASN A 57 16.62 -12.27 4.28
CA ASN A 57 15.21 -12.51 4.57
C ASN A 57 15.01 -12.86 6.04
N ARG A 58 13.75 -12.78 6.47
CA ARG A 58 13.32 -13.26 7.77
C ARG A 58 12.08 -14.14 7.65
N MET A 59 11.95 -15.10 8.56
CA MET A 59 10.71 -15.89 8.69
C MET A 59 9.63 -15.02 9.31
N ILE A 60 8.42 -15.15 8.79
CA ILE A 60 7.24 -14.52 9.38
C ILE A 60 6.64 -15.52 10.37
N PRO A 61 6.42 -15.14 11.65
CA PRO A 61 5.70 -16.00 12.58
C PRO A 61 4.34 -16.42 12.00
N GLN A 62 3.94 -17.66 12.21
CA GLN A 62 2.70 -18.20 11.62
C GLN A 62 1.46 -17.39 12.00
N ALA A 63 1.41 -16.84 13.22
CA ALA A 63 0.30 -16.02 13.70
C ALA A 63 0.19 -14.67 12.97
N ASP A 64 1.30 -14.17 12.41
CA ASP A 64 1.39 -12.88 11.74
C ASP A 64 1.29 -13.00 10.21
N ASP A 65 1.44 -14.23 9.67
CA ASP A 65 1.50 -14.51 8.23
C ASP A 65 0.11 -14.61 7.60
N VAL A 66 -0.69 -13.58 7.76
CA VAL A 66 -2.04 -13.54 7.16
C VAL A 66 -2.02 -13.54 5.63
N ALA A 67 -0.92 -13.07 5.02
CA ALA A 67 -0.73 -13.04 3.57
C ALA A 67 -0.19 -14.36 2.97
N GLY A 68 0.15 -15.36 3.80
CA GLY A 68 0.64 -16.67 3.37
C GLY A 68 2.01 -16.64 2.70
N LEU A 69 2.91 -15.78 3.17
CA LEU A 69 4.22 -15.52 2.56
C LEU A 69 5.33 -16.44 3.08
N LYS A 70 5.24 -16.89 4.34
CA LYS A 70 6.24 -17.64 5.11
C LYS A 70 7.52 -16.86 5.40
N LYS A 71 8.02 -16.11 4.44
CA LYS A 71 9.23 -15.29 4.53
C LYS A 71 9.00 -13.93 3.91
N MET A 72 9.70 -12.94 4.43
CA MET A 72 9.79 -11.63 3.78
C MET A 72 11.26 -11.20 3.68
N GLU A 73 11.55 -10.41 2.67
CA GLU A 73 12.83 -9.75 2.48
C GLU A 73 13.11 -8.75 3.62
N LYS A 74 14.38 -8.54 3.95
CA LYS A 74 14.81 -7.50 4.88
C LYS A 74 14.76 -6.11 4.27
N TYR A 75 14.98 -6.03 2.98
CA TYR A 75 15.03 -4.76 2.24
C TYR A 75 13.97 -4.74 1.16
N SER A 76 13.47 -3.55 0.85
CA SER A 76 12.52 -3.33 -0.23
C SER A 76 12.82 -2.03 -0.97
N ILE A 77 12.30 -1.90 -2.19
CA ILE A 77 12.31 -0.63 -2.92
C ILE A 77 10.91 -0.05 -2.86
N VAL A 78 10.80 1.14 -2.30
CA VAL A 78 9.58 1.94 -2.34
C VAL A 78 9.76 3.09 -3.32
N TYR A 79 8.67 3.57 -3.92
CA TYR A 79 8.73 4.59 -4.95
C TYR A 79 7.96 5.82 -4.50
N GLN A 80 8.64 6.94 -4.48
CA GLN A 80 8.12 8.23 -4.05
C GLN A 80 7.82 9.11 -5.25
N ILE A 81 6.66 9.75 -5.25
CA ILE A 81 6.24 10.72 -6.25
C ILE A 81 5.92 12.02 -5.51
N LYS A 82 6.57 13.08 -5.92
CA LYS A 82 6.38 14.42 -5.37
C LYS A 82 5.39 15.21 -6.21
N ASP A 83 4.72 16.15 -5.56
CA ASP A 83 3.89 17.14 -6.23
C ASP A 83 4.73 18.27 -6.85
N ASN A 84 4.07 19.31 -7.33
CA ASN A 84 4.74 20.46 -7.95
C ASN A 84 5.50 21.33 -6.94
N ASP A 85 5.21 21.19 -5.66
CA ASP A 85 5.86 21.91 -4.55
C ASP A 85 7.00 21.07 -3.93
N ASP A 86 7.45 20.01 -4.61
CA ASP A 86 8.50 19.07 -4.18
C ASP A 86 8.15 18.30 -2.88
N LYS A 87 6.86 18.22 -2.50
CA LYS A 87 6.38 17.48 -1.35
C LYS A 87 5.96 16.07 -1.75
N LEU A 88 6.21 15.10 -0.88
CA LEU A 88 5.76 13.72 -1.10
C LEU A 88 4.23 13.70 -1.20
N ALA A 89 3.74 13.25 -2.35
CA ALA A 89 2.31 13.18 -2.65
C ALA A 89 1.81 11.75 -2.77
N THR A 90 2.56 10.89 -3.45
CA THR A 90 2.17 9.49 -3.66
C THR A 90 3.32 8.57 -3.31
N LEU A 91 3.00 7.49 -2.61
CA LEU A 91 3.93 6.43 -2.26
C LEU A 91 3.49 5.14 -2.93
N VAL A 92 4.37 4.51 -3.73
CA VAL A 92 4.08 3.21 -4.35
C VAL A 92 4.87 2.12 -3.65
N LEU A 93 4.17 1.13 -3.14
CA LEU A 93 4.69 0.05 -2.33
C LEU A 93 4.54 -1.28 -3.07
N PRO A 94 5.59 -2.11 -3.15
CA PRO A 94 5.46 -3.46 -3.65
C PRO A 94 4.70 -4.32 -2.63
N ILE A 95 3.75 -5.09 -3.11
CA ILE A 95 2.96 -5.99 -2.29
C ILE A 95 2.89 -7.37 -2.94
N ARG A 96 2.78 -8.40 -2.11
CA ARG A 96 2.51 -9.76 -2.57
C ARG A 96 1.75 -10.55 -1.50
N GLY A 97 1.06 -11.57 -1.91
CA GLY A 97 0.31 -12.43 -1.00
C GLY A 97 -0.31 -13.62 -1.71
N ARG A 98 -0.75 -14.60 -0.96
CA ARG A 98 -1.38 -15.80 -1.48
C ARG A 98 -2.78 -15.50 -2.01
N GLY A 99 -3.01 -15.81 -3.30
CA GLY A 99 -4.34 -15.97 -3.86
C GLY A 99 -4.88 -17.40 -3.63
N LEU A 100 -5.74 -17.86 -4.52
CA LEU A 100 -6.20 -19.24 -4.50
C LEU A 100 -5.13 -20.20 -5.01
N TRP A 101 -4.63 -19.98 -6.20
CA TRP A 101 -3.70 -20.89 -6.89
C TRP A 101 -2.25 -20.45 -6.82
N SER A 102 -2.00 -19.17 -6.66
CA SER A 102 -0.66 -18.61 -6.80
C SER A 102 -0.40 -17.50 -5.80
N THR A 103 0.85 -17.02 -5.77
CA THR A 103 1.17 -15.73 -5.16
C THR A 103 0.85 -14.63 -6.17
N LEU A 104 0.08 -13.65 -5.73
CA LEU A 104 -0.15 -12.40 -6.44
C LEU A 104 1.01 -11.45 -6.13
N TYR A 105 1.58 -10.82 -7.15
CA TYR A 105 2.62 -9.80 -7.02
C TYR A 105 2.12 -8.50 -7.63
N GLY A 106 2.17 -7.43 -6.90
CA GLY A 106 1.62 -6.15 -7.34
C GLY A 106 2.26 -4.94 -6.70
N PHE A 107 1.63 -3.81 -6.96
CA PHE A 107 1.95 -2.53 -6.33
C PHE A 107 0.65 -1.86 -5.88
N ILE A 108 0.70 -1.28 -4.68
CA ILE A 108 -0.30 -0.34 -4.21
C ILE A 108 0.30 1.06 -4.20
N ALA A 109 -0.40 2.02 -4.75
CA ALA A 109 -0.08 3.43 -4.63
C ALA A 109 -1.02 4.07 -3.61
N LEU A 110 -0.45 4.83 -2.69
CA LEU A 110 -1.16 5.57 -1.65
C LEU A 110 -1.02 7.07 -1.88
N ASP A 111 -2.11 7.82 -1.82
CA ASP A 111 -2.05 9.27 -1.64
C ASP A 111 -1.72 9.54 -0.18
N VAL A 112 -0.60 10.22 0.05
CA VAL A 112 -0.04 10.49 1.38
C VAL A 112 0.19 11.98 1.63
N LYS A 113 -0.42 12.86 0.80
CA LYS A 113 -0.24 14.31 0.90
C LYS A 113 -0.57 14.83 2.29
N ASP A 114 -1.64 14.33 2.86
CA ASP A 114 -2.19 14.78 4.14
C ASP A 114 -1.93 13.77 5.27
N ILE A 115 -0.98 12.86 5.10
CA ILE A 115 -0.65 11.82 6.10
C ILE A 115 -0.26 12.40 7.47
N ALA A 116 0.31 13.61 7.49
CA ALA A 116 0.67 14.32 8.72
C ALA A 116 -0.55 14.81 9.51
N GLU A 117 -1.73 14.86 8.90
CA GLU A 117 -2.99 15.24 9.57
C GLU A 117 -3.65 14.05 10.26
N GLY A 118 -3.34 12.83 9.81
CA GLY A 118 -3.81 11.59 10.41
C GLY A 118 -3.89 10.43 9.41
N PRO A 119 -3.92 9.18 9.91
CA PRO A 119 -3.99 7.99 9.06
C PRO A 119 -5.29 7.92 8.23
N GLU A 120 -6.36 8.51 8.71
CA GLU A 120 -7.66 8.59 8.03
C GLU A 120 -7.63 9.43 6.74
N HIS A 121 -6.56 10.19 6.52
CA HIS A 121 -6.33 10.98 5.28
C HIS A 121 -5.55 10.19 4.22
N VAL A 122 -5.06 9.00 4.55
CA VAL A 122 -4.36 8.14 3.57
C VAL A 122 -5.39 7.38 2.74
N THR A 123 -5.34 7.57 1.42
CA THR A 123 -6.22 6.89 0.49
C THR A 123 -5.45 6.06 -0.53
N VAL A 124 -6.11 5.09 -1.13
CA VAL A 124 -5.55 4.36 -2.27
C VAL A 124 -5.56 5.26 -3.49
N ALA A 125 -4.40 5.48 -4.11
CA ALA A 125 -4.29 6.13 -5.41
C ALA A 125 -4.44 5.12 -6.56
N GLY A 126 -4.07 3.86 -6.34
CA GLY A 126 -4.25 2.78 -7.29
C GLY A 126 -3.69 1.44 -6.82
N LEU A 127 -4.17 0.37 -7.43
CA LEU A 127 -3.72 -0.99 -7.18
C LEU A 127 -3.52 -1.71 -8.50
N THR A 128 -2.43 -2.46 -8.65
CA THR A 128 -2.19 -3.24 -9.85
C THR A 128 -1.39 -4.49 -9.54
N TYR A 129 -1.63 -5.55 -10.28
CA TYR A 129 -0.85 -6.77 -10.24
C TYR A 129 -0.05 -6.92 -11.54
N TYR A 130 1.14 -7.48 -11.47
CA TYR A 130 2.00 -7.68 -12.63
C TYR A 130 2.35 -9.15 -12.84
N LYS A 131 2.05 -10.01 -11.83
CA LYS A 131 2.28 -11.44 -11.92
C LYS A 131 1.33 -12.18 -11.01
N HIS A 132 0.61 -13.15 -11.55
CA HIS A 132 -0.19 -14.14 -10.83
C HIS A 132 -0.46 -15.36 -11.73
N GLY A 133 -1.02 -16.41 -11.16
CA GLY A 133 -1.47 -17.62 -11.86
C GLY A 133 -2.91 -17.98 -11.47
N GLU A 134 -3.74 -16.96 -11.20
CA GLU A 134 -5.16 -17.16 -10.90
C GLU A 134 -5.94 -17.47 -12.19
N THR A 135 -7.09 -18.12 -12.04
CA THR A 135 -7.93 -18.54 -13.16
C THR A 135 -8.53 -17.35 -13.90
N PRO A 136 -8.34 -17.21 -15.23
CA PRO A 136 -9.00 -16.20 -16.05
C PRO A 136 -10.53 -16.21 -15.88
N GLY A 137 -11.15 -15.04 -15.81
CA GLY A 137 -12.59 -14.88 -15.60
C GLY A 137 -13.07 -15.10 -14.16
N LEU A 138 -12.15 -15.50 -13.25
CA LEU A 138 -12.39 -15.69 -11.82
C LEU A 138 -11.37 -14.87 -11.02
N GLY A 139 -10.43 -15.50 -10.34
CA GLY A 139 -9.38 -14.82 -9.58
C GLY A 139 -8.48 -13.93 -10.45
N GLY A 140 -8.31 -14.26 -11.73
CA GLY A 140 -7.58 -13.44 -12.71
C GLY A 140 -8.18 -12.06 -12.95
N GLU A 141 -9.45 -11.85 -12.57
CA GLU A 141 -10.11 -10.54 -12.64
C GLU A 141 -9.49 -9.48 -11.71
N VAL A 142 -8.49 -9.82 -10.89
CA VAL A 142 -7.62 -8.84 -10.21
C VAL A 142 -6.95 -7.88 -11.20
N ASP A 143 -6.80 -8.30 -12.47
CA ASP A 143 -6.26 -7.48 -13.57
C ASP A 143 -7.32 -6.69 -14.33
N ASN A 144 -8.60 -6.93 -14.07
CA ASN A 144 -9.70 -6.23 -14.73
C ASN A 144 -9.63 -4.72 -14.43
N LYS A 145 -9.61 -3.92 -15.52
CA LYS A 145 -9.51 -2.45 -15.41
C LYS A 145 -10.67 -1.84 -14.62
N LEU A 146 -11.89 -2.35 -14.78
CA LEU A 146 -13.07 -1.85 -14.07
C LEU A 146 -13.01 -2.17 -12.59
N TRP A 147 -12.49 -3.34 -12.21
CA TRP A 147 -12.30 -3.69 -10.81
C TRP A 147 -11.19 -2.85 -10.18
N LYS A 148 -10.05 -2.70 -10.86
CA LYS A 148 -8.96 -1.84 -10.40
C LYS A 148 -9.39 -0.38 -10.25
N ALA A 149 -10.27 0.11 -11.11
CA ALA A 149 -10.80 1.48 -11.03
C ALA A 149 -11.68 1.76 -9.80
N LYS A 150 -12.07 0.74 -9.03
CA LYS A 150 -12.81 0.90 -7.77
C LYS A 150 -11.92 1.26 -6.57
N TRP A 151 -10.60 1.09 -6.68
CA TRP A 151 -9.66 1.31 -5.59
C TRP A 151 -9.31 2.77 -5.33
N PRO A 152 -9.08 3.63 -6.35
CA PRO A 152 -8.74 5.02 -6.11
C PRO A 152 -9.76 5.73 -5.23
N GLY A 153 -9.26 6.46 -4.22
CA GLY A 153 -10.06 7.19 -3.24
C GLY A 153 -10.55 6.36 -2.05
N LYS A 154 -10.33 5.03 -2.03
CA LYS A 154 -10.67 4.22 -0.86
C LYS A 154 -9.77 4.57 0.32
N LEU A 155 -10.36 4.69 1.51
CA LEU A 155 -9.65 4.92 2.76
C LEU A 155 -8.85 3.65 3.15
N VAL A 156 -7.65 3.85 3.72
CA VAL A 156 -6.76 2.75 4.07
C VAL A 156 -6.85 2.40 5.55
N PHE A 157 -6.79 3.39 6.42
CA PHE A 157 -6.69 3.23 7.87
C PHE A 157 -7.85 3.89 8.59
N ASP A 158 -8.18 3.37 9.76
CA ASP A 158 -8.95 4.15 10.73
C ASP A 158 -8.02 5.12 11.51
N GLU A 159 -8.59 5.90 12.40
CA GLU A 159 -7.89 6.88 13.26
C GLU A 159 -6.79 6.29 14.14
N ASN A 160 -6.79 4.97 14.35
CA ASN A 160 -5.84 4.24 15.18
C ASN A 160 -4.75 3.50 14.35
N TRP A 161 -4.62 3.78 13.06
CA TRP A 161 -3.74 3.06 12.14
C TRP A 161 -4.10 1.59 11.92
N ALA A 162 -5.30 1.17 12.25
CA ALA A 162 -5.76 -0.15 11.87
C ALA A 162 -6.10 -0.16 10.38
N VAL A 163 -5.55 -1.11 9.64
CA VAL A 163 -5.85 -1.30 8.22
C VAL A 163 -7.31 -1.72 8.07
N LYS A 164 -8.09 -0.95 7.34
CA LYS A 164 -9.52 -1.20 7.07
C LYS A 164 -9.78 -1.45 5.59
N ALA A 165 -8.84 -1.09 4.71
CA ALA A 165 -8.98 -1.36 3.28
C ALA A 165 -9.09 -2.86 3.03
N GLU A 166 -10.16 -3.28 2.37
CA GLU A 166 -10.44 -4.69 2.13
C GLU A 166 -11.33 -4.92 0.90
N VAL A 167 -11.35 -6.15 0.44
CA VAL A 167 -12.33 -6.65 -0.52
C VAL A 167 -13.47 -7.31 0.26
N SER A 168 -14.69 -6.84 0.06
CA SER A 168 -15.91 -7.36 0.72
C SER A 168 -16.85 -7.97 -0.30
N LYS A 169 -17.65 -8.94 0.10
CA LYS A 169 -18.68 -9.55 -0.76
C LYS A 169 -19.58 -8.48 -1.38
N THR A 170 -19.92 -7.48 -0.59
CA THR A 170 -20.65 -6.28 -1.01
C THR A 170 -20.03 -5.10 -0.31
N ALA A 171 -19.47 -4.15 -1.09
CA ALA A 171 -18.87 -2.95 -0.54
C ALA A 171 -19.95 -2.00 -0.02
N THR A 172 -19.87 -1.65 1.26
CA THR A 172 -20.83 -0.77 1.95
C THR A 172 -20.18 0.42 2.64
N THR A 173 -18.83 0.48 2.63
CA THR A 173 -18.05 1.54 3.27
C THR A 173 -17.00 2.09 2.32
N ASP A 174 -16.43 3.24 2.68
CA ASP A 174 -15.33 3.86 1.92
C ASP A 174 -13.99 3.10 2.01
N TYR A 175 -13.91 2.07 2.84
CA TYR A 175 -12.76 1.17 2.91
C TYR A 175 -12.86 -0.03 1.97
N GLN A 176 -14.02 -0.30 1.40
CA GLN A 176 -14.33 -1.58 0.77
C GLN A 176 -14.43 -1.48 -0.75
N VAL A 177 -13.96 -2.52 -1.41
CA VAL A 177 -14.16 -2.81 -2.83
C VAL A 177 -14.90 -4.13 -2.96
N ASP A 178 -15.85 -4.23 -3.91
CA ASP A 178 -16.58 -5.47 -4.16
C ASP A 178 -15.67 -6.62 -4.56
N ALA A 179 -15.99 -7.80 -4.04
CA ALA A 179 -15.29 -9.03 -4.36
C ALA A 179 -15.39 -9.40 -5.84
N LEU A 180 -14.40 -10.14 -6.28
CA LEU A 180 -14.40 -10.77 -7.59
C LEU A 180 -15.46 -11.88 -7.63
N SER A 181 -16.34 -11.84 -8.62
CA SER A 181 -17.40 -12.83 -8.78
C SER A 181 -16.82 -14.24 -8.92
N GLY A 182 -17.30 -15.17 -8.10
CA GLY A 182 -16.83 -16.56 -8.12
C GLY A 182 -15.41 -16.78 -7.61
N ALA A 183 -14.73 -15.77 -7.06
CA ALA A 183 -13.34 -15.85 -6.64
C ALA A 183 -13.11 -15.36 -5.20
N THR A 184 -13.91 -15.87 -4.27
CA THR A 184 -13.87 -15.48 -2.85
C THR A 184 -12.49 -15.65 -2.22
N LEU A 185 -11.79 -16.76 -2.50
CA LEU A 185 -10.47 -17.02 -1.92
C LEU A 185 -9.42 -16.05 -2.42
N THR A 186 -9.44 -15.71 -3.72
CA THR A 186 -8.54 -14.68 -4.26
C THR A 186 -8.88 -13.30 -3.68
N SER A 187 -10.14 -12.97 -3.53
CA SER A 187 -10.62 -11.73 -2.90
C SER A 187 -10.14 -11.60 -1.45
N ASN A 188 -10.27 -12.67 -0.66
CA ASN A 188 -9.74 -12.73 0.69
C ASN A 188 -8.22 -12.60 0.70
N GLY A 189 -7.53 -13.21 -0.28
CA GLY A 189 -6.08 -13.08 -0.44
C GLY A 189 -5.63 -11.63 -0.67
N VAL A 190 -6.40 -10.85 -1.43
CA VAL A 190 -6.14 -9.41 -1.60
C VAL A 190 -6.30 -8.67 -0.28
N SER A 191 -7.38 -8.90 0.47
CA SER A 191 -7.58 -8.27 1.79
C SER A 191 -6.45 -8.61 2.76
N ASN A 192 -6.07 -9.88 2.84
CA ASN A 192 -4.98 -10.36 3.69
C ASN A 192 -3.63 -9.74 3.31
N MET A 193 -3.39 -9.56 2.01
CA MET A 193 -2.19 -8.88 1.48
C MET A 193 -2.13 -7.43 1.94
N LEU A 194 -3.25 -6.69 1.87
CA LEU A 194 -3.33 -5.31 2.35
C LEU A 194 -3.12 -5.24 3.86
N GLN A 195 -3.78 -6.12 4.62
CA GLN A 195 -3.61 -6.21 6.08
C GLN A 195 -2.15 -6.44 6.48
N PHE A 196 -1.45 -7.33 5.78
CA PHE A 196 -0.05 -7.62 6.07
C PHE A 196 0.85 -6.43 5.72
N TRP A 197 0.81 -5.97 4.45
CA TRP A 197 1.79 -5.01 3.95
C TRP A 197 1.56 -3.59 4.45
N LEU A 198 0.33 -3.18 4.71
CA LEU A 198 0.02 -1.87 5.26
C LEU A 198 -0.04 -1.88 6.79
N GLY A 199 -0.06 -3.06 7.39
CA GLY A 199 -0.04 -3.28 8.83
C GLY A 199 1.36 -3.24 9.45
N GLN A 200 1.42 -3.64 10.72
CA GLN A 200 2.63 -3.57 11.56
C GLN A 200 3.80 -4.42 11.04
N ASN A 201 3.52 -5.51 10.34
CA ASN A 201 4.53 -6.43 9.83
C ASN A 201 5.12 -6.05 8.47
N GLY A 202 4.50 -5.11 7.77
CA GLY A 202 4.90 -4.58 6.48
C GLY A 202 5.34 -3.11 6.57
N PHE A 203 4.75 -2.26 5.73
CA PHE A 203 5.11 -0.85 5.63
C PHE A 203 4.43 0.08 6.66
N GLY A 204 3.54 -0.45 7.52
CA GLY A 204 2.84 0.35 8.52
C GLY A 204 3.75 1.24 9.38
N PRO A 205 4.85 0.73 9.98
CA PRO A 205 5.79 1.56 10.73
C PRO A 205 6.45 2.66 9.88
N TYR A 206 6.78 2.37 8.62
CA TYR A 206 7.31 3.38 7.69
C TYR A 206 6.30 4.51 7.43
N LEU A 207 5.03 4.16 7.19
CA LEU A 207 3.96 5.14 7.00
C LEU A 207 3.74 6.00 8.25
N LYS A 208 3.80 5.41 9.44
CA LYS A 208 3.74 6.14 10.72
C LYS A 208 4.92 7.10 10.88
N ASN A 209 6.13 6.69 10.48
CA ASN A 209 7.30 7.55 10.50
C ASN A 209 7.15 8.75 9.54
N LEU A 210 6.54 8.54 8.36
CA LEU A 210 6.24 9.62 7.42
C LEU A 210 5.20 10.61 7.97
N ALA A 211 4.22 10.14 8.72
CA ALA A 211 3.23 10.99 9.37
C ALA A 211 3.85 11.90 10.45
N GLY A 212 5.00 11.51 11.01
CA GLY A 212 5.64 12.20 12.12
C GLY A 212 4.94 11.98 13.45
N THR A 213 5.34 12.74 14.48
CA THR A 213 4.66 12.70 15.77
C THR A 213 3.25 13.26 15.62
N PRO A 214 2.20 12.57 16.07
CA PRO A 214 0.84 13.07 15.98
C PRO A 214 0.73 14.48 16.57
N LYS A 215 0.20 15.42 15.81
CA LYS A 215 -0.23 16.70 16.38
C LYS A 215 -1.34 16.37 17.36
N VAL A 216 -1.11 16.60 18.66
CA VAL A 216 -2.14 16.49 19.69
C VAL A 216 -3.27 17.44 19.27
N LYS A 217 -4.44 16.90 18.91
CA LYS A 217 -5.63 17.73 18.69
C LYS A 217 -5.88 18.44 20.01
N GLU A 218 -5.74 19.78 20.02
CA GLU A 218 -6.16 20.56 21.16
C GLU A 218 -7.63 20.26 21.45
N PRO A 219 -8.02 20.05 22.72
CA PRO A 219 -9.42 19.83 23.06
C PRO A 219 -10.17 21.07 22.61
N GLN A 220 -11.20 20.90 21.77
CA GLN A 220 -12.12 21.95 21.42
C GLN A 220 -12.76 22.45 22.74
N THR A 221 -12.34 23.61 23.17
CA THR A 221 -12.99 24.31 24.28
C THR A 221 -14.42 24.62 23.85
N ALA A 222 -15.36 23.85 24.39
CA ALA A 222 -16.77 24.15 24.26
C ALA A 222 -16.98 25.57 24.81
N SER A 223 -17.32 26.49 23.94
CA SER A 223 -17.76 27.82 24.36
C SER A 223 -19.06 27.66 25.12
N LEU A 224 -18.97 27.75 26.45
CA LEU A 224 -20.14 27.95 27.29
C LEU A 224 -20.72 29.31 26.92
N SER A 225 -21.81 29.32 26.18
CA SER A 225 -22.63 30.49 25.97
C SER A 225 -23.26 30.88 27.32
N GLU A 226 -22.77 31.95 27.90
CA GLU A 226 -23.44 32.63 29.00
C GLU A 226 -24.80 33.11 28.50
N SER A 227 -25.88 32.60 29.10
CA SER A 227 -27.20 33.13 28.95
C SER A 227 -27.34 34.36 29.83
N PRO A 228 -27.84 35.48 29.34
CA PRO A 228 -28.07 36.65 30.19
C PRO A 228 -29.33 36.45 31.04
N THR A 229 -29.13 36.49 32.35
CA THR A 229 -30.19 36.58 33.35
C THR A 229 -30.88 37.94 33.22
N LYS A 230 -32.20 37.87 33.11
CA LYS A 230 -33.10 38.95 33.46
C LYS A 230 -33.73 38.71 34.83
#